data_46b4559703430c750b1fe056e564b83a
#
_entry.id   46b4559703430c750b1fe056e564b83a
#
_cell.length_a   1.000
_cell.length_b   1.000
_cell.length_c   1.000
_cell.angle_alpha   90.00
_cell.angle_beta   90.00
_cell.angle_gamma   90.00
#
_symmetry.space_group_name_H-M   'P 1'
#
loop_
_entity.id
_entity.type
_entity.pdbx_description
1 polymer ?
#
loop_
_entity_poly.entity_id
_entity_poly.type
_entity_poly.pdbx_seq_one_letter_code
_entity_poly.pdbx_strand_id
1 'polypeptide(L)'
;MFYGASMSKTITPNQILGEIGETAARLRFLNIGFQFDGRSRLEAGIDGIAEVMDDGRPLARMIAVQVKAAESGTYSSEDDQGFTYLLRSKDLEYWRGSNLPVIIVLYRKSDESFYWQEVPSGFTEGERRLRFSKDGDVLNRDAVDRLAALTVSKTGFGYYVPPL
;
A
#
# COMPACT_ATOMS: atom_id res chain seq x y z
N MET A 1 24.15 23.58 -31.35
CA MET A 1 23.86 22.92 -31.22
C MET A 1 23.13 22.27 -30.43
N PHE A 2 22.42 21.76 -30.06
CA PHE A 2 21.77 21.16 -29.42
C PHE A 2 21.96 20.04 -28.85
N TYR A 3 22.68 19.79 -28.67
CA TYR A 3 23.19 18.65 -28.08
C TYR A 3 22.84 18.45 -26.67
N GLY A 4 22.77 19.47 -25.88
CA GLY A 4 22.44 19.45 -24.47
C GLY A 4 21.12 18.78 -24.15
N ALA A 5 20.14 18.93 -25.04
CA ALA A 5 18.82 18.32 -24.83
C ALA A 5 18.88 16.80 -24.75
N SER A 6 19.70 16.16 -25.62
CA SER A 6 19.83 14.71 -25.62
C SER A 6 20.69 14.17 -24.47
N MET A 7 21.45 15.03 -23.83
CA MET A 7 22.33 14.68 -22.71
C MET A 7 21.71 15.01 -21.36
N SER A 8 20.61 15.74 -21.33
CA SER A 8 20.00 16.17 -20.07
C SER A 8 19.32 15.02 -19.37
N LYS A 9 19.50 14.97 -18.05
CA LYS A 9 18.75 14.07 -17.20
C LYS A 9 17.46 14.75 -16.80
N THR A 10 16.37 14.01 -16.86
CA THR A 10 15.07 14.53 -16.45
C THR A 10 14.41 13.58 -15.47
N ILE A 11 13.67 14.16 -14.54
CA ILE A 11 12.82 13.40 -13.63
C ILE A 11 11.40 13.64 -14.11
N THR A 12 10.69 12.55 -14.41
CA THR A 12 9.35 12.66 -14.96
C THR A 12 8.34 13.06 -13.88
N PRO A 13 7.21 13.69 -14.26
CA PRO A 13 6.14 13.96 -13.29
C PRO A 13 5.65 12.70 -12.57
N ASN A 14 5.61 11.56 -13.25
CA ASN A 14 5.20 10.30 -12.62
C ASN A 14 6.19 9.82 -11.58
N GLN A 15 7.48 10.00 -11.82
CA GLN A 15 8.51 9.67 -10.82
C GLN A 15 8.39 10.56 -9.60
N ILE A 16 8.15 11.85 -9.80
CA ILE A 16 7.93 12.80 -8.69
C ILE A 16 6.67 12.43 -7.91
N LEU A 17 5.58 12.12 -8.60
CA LEU A 17 4.33 11.71 -7.97
C LEU A 17 4.51 10.43 -7.16
N GLY A 18 5.27 9.48 -7.68
CA GLY A 18 5.60 8.25 -6.95
C GLY A 18 6.32 8.54 -5.64
N GLU A 19 7.31 9.42 -5.66
CA GLU A 19 8.03 9.83 -4.45
C GLU A 19 7.14 10.57 -3.46
N ILE A 20 6.26 11.43 -3.95
CA ILE A 20 5.29 12.14 -3.11
C ILE A 20 4.37 11.12 -2.43
N GLY A 21 3.87 10.15 -3.17
CA GLY A 21 2.98 9.11 -2.64
C GLY A 21 3.67 8.28 -1.56
N GLU A 22 4.90 7.85 -1.80
CA GLU A 22 5.68 7.08 -0.84
C GLU A 22 5.97 7.88 0.43
N THR A 23 6.36 9.14 0.27
CA THR A 23 6.62 10.05 1.39
C THR A 23 5.36 10.31 2.19
N ALA A 24 4.24 10.55 1.52
CA ALA A 24 2.96 10.76 2.17
C ALA A 24 2.50 9.52 2.93
N ALA A 25 2.67 8.34 2.35
CA ALA A 25 2.34 7.07 3.01
C ALA A 25 3.21 6.85 4.24
N ARG A 26 4.51 7.12 4.14
CA ARG A 26 5.40 7.03 5.29
C ARG A 26 4.95 7.92 6.43
N LEU A 27 4.64 9.17 6.12
CA LEU A 27 4.16 10.10 7.14
C LEU A 27 2.86 9.60 7.77
N ARG A 28 1.95 9.08 6.97
CA ARG A 28 0.67 8.55 7.46
C ARG A 28 0.89 7.36 8.38
N PHE A 29 1.75 6.40 8.01
CA PHE A 29 2.04 5.26 8.85
C PHE A 29 2.66 5.68 10.19
N LEU A 30 3.61 6.59 10.17
CA LEU A 30 4.21 7.11 11.39
C LEU A 30 3.16 7.77 12.29
N ASN A 31 2.26 8.54 11.72
CA ASN A 31 1.22 9.25 12.47
C ASN A 31 0.21 8.31 13.11
N ILE A 32 -0.03 7.14 12.54
CA ILE A 32 -0.94 6.15 13.13
C ILE A 32 -0.22 5.11 13.98
N GLY A 33 1.09 5.24 14.15
CA GLY A 33 1.85 4.44 15.09
C GLY A 33 2.60 3.25 14.53
N PHE A 34 2.85 3.22 13.22
CA PHE A 34 3.69 2.22 12.57
C PHE A 34 5.05 2.82 12.22
N GLN A 35 6.09 1.98 12.20
CA GLN A 35 7.30 2.33 11.46
C GLN A 35 7.07 2.03 9.99
N PHE A 36 7.75 2.80 9.13
CA PHE A 36 7.68 2.56 7.69
C PHE A 36 9.06 2.82 7.09
N ASP A 37 9.61 1.80 6.45
CA ASP A 37 10.89 1.87 5.76
C ASP A 37 10.68 1.71 4.27
N GLY A 38 11.11 2.72 3.51
CA GLY A 38 11.08 2.67 2.05
C GLY A 38 12.12 1.69 1.52
N ARG A 39 11.81 1.08 0.37
CA ARG A 39 12.69 0.13 -0.26
C ARG A 39 13.51 0.76 -1.38
N SER A 40 14.52 0.01 -1.79
CA SER A 40 15.38 0.38 -2.90
C SER A 40 14.60 0.54 -4.21
N ARG A 41 15.10 1.39 -5.09
CA ARG A 41 14.52 1.63 -6.40
C ARG A 41 14.59 0.43 -7.34
N LEU A 42 15.35 -0.59 -6.98
CA LEU A 42 15.47 -1.81 -7.80
C LEU A 42 14.40 -2.83 -7.49
N GLU A 43 13.53 -2.55 -6.54
CA GLU A 43 12.51 -3.49 -6.18
C GLU A 43 11.34 -3.44 -7.18
N ALA A 44 10.56 -4.51 -7.26
CA ALA A 44 9.66 -4.76 -8.39
C ALA A 44 8.17 -4.56 -8.08
N GLY A 45 7.79 -4.03 -6.93
CA GLY A 45 6.38 -3.82 -6.64
C GLY A 45 6.04 -3.77 -5.16
N ILE A 46 7.04 -3.60 -4.31
CA ILE A 46 6.83 -3.32 -2.89
C ILE A 46 7.62 -2.05 -2.58
N ASP A 47 6.91 -0.99 -2.22
CA ASP A 47 7.53 0.31 -2.01
C ASP A 47 8.11 0.47 -0.63
N GLY A 48 7.59 -0.25 0.34
CA GLY A 48 8.07 -0.17 1.70
C GLY A 48 7.57 -1.28 2.58
N ILE A 49 8.09 -1.30 3.79
CA ILE A 49 7.71 -2.25 4.84
C ILE A 49 7.17 -1.45 6.02
N ALA A 50 5.96 -1.77 6.43
CA ALA A 50 5.37 -1.22 7.65
C ALA A 50 5.56 -2.21 8.78
N GLU A 51 6.03 -1.72 9.91
CA GLU A 51 6.26 -2.55 11.10
C GLU A 51 5.28 -2.17 12.20
N VAL A 52 4.63 -3.19 12.77
CA VAL A 52 3.69 -3.00 13.88
C VAL A 52 4.46 -2.60 15.14
N MET A 53 3.96 -1.58 15.80
CA MET A 53 4.51 -1.08 17.07
C MET A 53 3.50 -1.29 18.18
N ASP A 54 4.00 -1.50 19.40
CA ASP A 54 3.19 -1.54 20.59
C ASP A 54 3.82 -0.62 21.64
N ASP A 55 3.15 0.50 21.91
CA ASP A 55 3.60 1.51 22.86
C ASP A 55 5.09 1.88 22.64
N GLY A 56 5.42 2.22 21.41
CA GLY A 56 6.77 2.63 21.01
C GLY A 56 7.75 1.48 20.84
N ARG A 57 7.33 0.24 20.99
CA ARG A 57 8.19 -0.94 20.84
C ARG A 57 7.94 -1.63 19.50
N PRO A 58 8.96 -1.78 18.65
CA PRO A 58 8.80 -2.54 17.41
C PRO A 58 8.63 -4.02 17.71
N LEU A 59 7.69 -4.66 17.02
CA LEU A 59 7.32 -6.05 17.27
C LEU A 59 7.91 -7.04 16.25
N ALA A 60 8.68 -6.58 15.29
CA ALA A 60 9.19 -7.40 14.18
C ALA A 60 8.06 -8.09 13.40
N ARG A 61 6.87 -7.52 13.40
CA ARG A 61 5.73 -7.96 12.59
C ARG A 61 5.56 -7.00 11.45
N MET A 62 5.70 -7.50 10.24
CA MET A 62 5.87 -6.65 9.07
C MET A 62 4.82 -6.89 8.02
N ILE A 63 4.47 -5.80 7.32
CA ILE A 63 3.52 -5.78 6.23
C ILE A 63 4.24 -5.18 5.02
N ALA A 64 4.17 -5.85 3.88
CA ALA A 64 4.69 -5.29 2.64
C ALA A 64 3.65 -4.32 2.06
N VAL A 65 4.11 -3.14 1.65
CA VAL A 65 3.24 -2.05 1.21
C VAL A 65 3.57 -1.64 -0.21
N GLN A 66 2.56 -1.65 -1.07
CA GLN A 66 2.61 -1.06 -2.40
C GLN A 66 1.80 0.23 -2.38
N VAL A 67 2.40 1.34 -2.78
CA VAL A 67 1.71 2.63 -2.85
C VAL A 67 1.42 2.95 -4.31
N LYS A 68 0.18 3.31 -4.61
CA LYS A 68 -0.24 3.83 -5.91
C LYS A 68 -0.72 5.25 -5.70
N ALA A 69 -0.06 6.20 -6.35
CA ALA A 69 -0.36 7.62 -6.20
C ALA A 69 -1.05 8.17 -7.45
N ALA A 70 -2.07 8.98 -7.25
CA ALA A 70 -2.74 9.75 -8.29
C ALA A 70 -2.65 11.24 -7.96
N GLU A 71 -2.44 12.06 -8.98
CA GLU A 71 -2.42 13.52 -8.80
C GLU A 71 -3.82 14.03 -8.48
N SER A 72 -4.80 13.60 -9.26
CA SER A 72 -6.19 14.02 -9.17
C SER A 72 -7.07 13.05 -9.95
N GLY A 73 -8.33 13.41 -10.16
CA GLY A 73 -9.26 12.61 -10.93
C GLY A 73 -10.07 11.68 -10.04
N THR A 74 -10.81 10.78 -10.68
CA THR A 74 -11.69 9.85 -9.99
C THR A 74 -11.23 8.41 -10.19
N TYR A 75 -11.47 7.59 -9.18
CA TYR A 75 -11.33 6.13 -9.33
C TYR A 75 -12.53 5.58 -10.10
N SER A 76 -12.42 4.33 -10.54
CA SER A 76 -13.49 3.67 -11.27
C SER A 76 -14.75 3.55 -10.40
N SER A 77 -15.90 3.89 -10.97
CA SER A 77 -17.20 3.81 -10.28
C SER A 77 -17.21 4.51 -8.93
N GLU A 78 -16.52 5.63 -8.86
CA GLU A 78 -16.43 6.39 -7.61
C GLU A 78 -17.72 7.13 -7.31
N ASP A 79 -18.20 6.99 -6.08
CA ASP A 79 -19.33 7.72 -5.52
C ASP A 79 -19.04 8.04 -4.05
N ASP A 80 -20.04 8.51 -3.31
CA ASP A 80 -19.87 8.84 -1.90
C ASP A 80 -19.60 7.63 -1.00
N GLN A 81 -19.93 6.44 -1.46
CA GLN A 81 -19.76 5.20 -0.70
C GLN A 81 -18.39 4.57 -0.91
N GLY A 82 -17.85 4.69 -2.11
CA GLY A 82 -16.59 4.05 -2.43
C GLY A 82 -16.28 4.05 -3.92
N PHE A 83 -15.44 3.11 -4.32
CA PHE A 83 -14.98 3.00 -5.70
C PHE A 83 -14.38 1.61 -5.93
N THR A 84 -14.05 1.30 -7.18
CA THR A 84 -13.35 0.07 -7.52
C THR A 84 -11.95 0.38 -8.02
N TYR A 85 -11.05 -0.56 -7.81
CA TYR A 85 -9.67 -0.49 -8.28
C TYR A 85 -9.27 -1.84 -8.85
N LEU A 86 -8.72 -1.84 -10.07
CA LEU A 86 -8.32 -3.07 -10.73
C LEU A 86 -6.81 -3.28 -10.56
N LEU A 87 -6.45 -4.35 -9.88
CA LEU A 87 -5.05 -4.75 -9.72
C LEU A 87 -4.51 -5.31 -11.04
N ARG A 88 -3.25 -5.04 -11.34
CA ARG A 88 -2.61 -5.62 -12.51
C ARG A 88 -2.18 -7.05 -12.24
N SER A 89 -2.36 -7.92 -13.24
CA SER A 89 -2.00 -9.34 -13.12
C SER A 89 -0.54 -9.55 -12.73
N LYS A 90 0.36 -8.77 -13.31
CA LYS A 90 1.80 -8.87 -13.00
C LYS A 90 2.11 -8.57 -11.54
N ASP A 91 1.42 -7.58 -10.98
CA ASP A 91 1.61 -7.23 -9.57
C ASP A 91 1.12 -8.36 -8.67
N LEU A 92 -0.05 -8.93 -8.98
CA LEU A 92 -0.59 -10.04 -8.21
C LEU A 92 0.32 -11.27 -8.26
N GLU A 93 0.85 -11.60 -9.42
CA GLU A 93 1.79 -12.73 -9.55
C GLU A 93 3.02 -12.54 -8.66
N TYR A 94 3.54 -11.32 -8.64
CA TYR A 94 4.69 -10.98 -7.81
C TYR A 94 4.35 -11.10 -6.33
N TRP A 95 3.23 -10.52 -5.91
CA TRP A 95 2.84 -10.50 -4.49
C TRP A 95 2.46 -11.87 -3.95
N ARG A 96 1.99 -12.78 -4.81
CA ARG A 96 1.67 -14.16 -4.39
C ARG A 96 2.85 -14.91 -3.79
N GLY A 97 4.06 -14.55 -4.17
CA GLY A 97 5.27 -15.16 -3.62
C GLY A 97 5.71 -14.57 -2.28
N SER A 98 5.02 -13.55 -1.79
CA SER A 98 5.42 -12.89 -0.55
C SER A 98 5.16 -13.76 0.67
N ASN A 99 6.13 -13.82 1.56
CA ASN A 99 5.97 -14.43 2.88
C ASN A 99 5.38 -13.45 3.90
N LEU A 100 5.24 -12.18 3.52
CA LEU A 100 4.59 -11.17 4.33
C LEU A 100 3.19 -10.91 3.80
N PRO A 101 2.24 -10.50 4.64
CA PRO A 101 1.01 -9.94 4.12
C PRO A 101 1.32 -8.71 3.28
N VAL A 102 0.59 -8.54 2.20
CA VAL A 102 0.77 -7.42 1.27
C VAL A 102 -0.48 -6.57 1.29
N ILE A 103 -0.29 -5.26 1.40
CA ILE A 103 -1.39 -4.30 1.24
C ILE A 103 -1.10 -3.35 0.10
N ILE A 104 -2.18 -2.86 -0.53
CA ILE A 104 -2.11 -1.76 -1.45
C ILE A 104 -2.64 -0.52 -0.75
N VAL A 105 -1.91 0.58 -0.90
CA VAL A 105 -2.31 1.90 -0.41
C VAL A 105 -2.55 2.79 -1.62
N LEU A 106 -3.72 3.39 -1.70
CA LEU A 106 -4.07 4.34 -2.74
C LEU A 106 -4.04 5.74 -2.14
N TYR A 107 -3.19 6.58 -2.71
CA TYR A 107 -3.06 7.98 -2.33
C TYR A 107 -3.49 8.87 -3.48
N ARG A 108 -4.39 9.80 -3.21
CA ARG A 108 -4.78 10.83 -4.19
C ARG A 108 -4.39 12.18 -3.62
N LYS A 109 -3.50 12.87 -4.34
CA LYS A 109 -2.90 14.10 -3.86
C LYS A 109 -3.91 15.25 -3.77
N SER A 110 -4.84 15.33 -4.72
CA SER A 110 -5.77 16.46 -4.82
C SER A 110 -6.66 16.64 -3.59
N ASP A 111 -7.03 15.55 -2.94
CA ASP A 111 -7.84 15.58 -1.70
C ASP A 111 -7.13 14.93 -0.52
N GLU A 112 -5.86 14.58 -0.69
CA GLU A 112 -5.03 13.94 0.33
C GLU A 112 -5.67 12.70 0.95
N SER A 113 -6.43 11.94 0.15
CA SER A 113 -7.10 10.73 0.61
C SER A 113 -6.16 9.52 0.58
N PHE A 114 -6.30 8.68 1.60
CA PHE A 114 -5.57 7.41 1.70
C PHE A 114 -6.55 6.29 1.95
N TYR A 115 -6.53 5.28 1.08
CA TYR A 115 -7.30 4.07 1.25
C TYR A 115 -6.38 2.86 1.18
N TRP A 116 -6.76 1.78 1.82
CA TRP A 116 -5.95 0.57 1.81
C TRP A 116 -6.82 -0.68 1.79
N GLN A 117 -6.28 -1.74 1.23
CA GLN A 117 -6.83 -3.08 1.36
C GLN A 117 -5.70 -4.10 1.33
N GLU A 118 -5.95 -5.25 1.94
CA GLU A 118 -5.07 -6.40 1.78
C GLU A 118 -5.17 -6.93 0.36
N VAL A 119 -4.03 -7.28 -0.22
CA VAL A 119 -4.00 -7.91 -1.54
C VAL A 119 -4.50 -9.36 -1.39
N PRO A 120 -5.45 -9.81 -2.22
CA PRO A 120 -5.97 -11.17 -2.12
C PRO A 120 -4.87 -12.22 -2.30
N SER A 121 -4.92 -13.27 -1.49
CA SER A 121 -3.99 -14.40 -1.60
C SER A 121 -4.38 -15.37 -2.70
N GLY A 122 -5.64 -15.41 -3.08
CA GLY A 122 -6.13 -16.19 -4.20
C GLY A 122 -5.82 -15.51 -5.53
N PHE A 123 -6.07 -16.25 -6.62
CA PHE A 123 -5.78 -15.68 -7.92
C PHE A 123 -6.85 -16.09 -8.92
N THR A 124 -7.97 -15.40 -8.85
CA THR A 124 -8.98 -15.47 -9.90
C THR A 124 -9.07 -14.10 -10.57
N GLU A 125 -9.57 -14.06 -11.78
CA GLU A 125 -9.73 -12.81 -12.52
C GLU A 125 -10.64 -11.83 -11.76
N GLY A 126 -11.66 -12.35 -11.06
CA GLY A 126 -12.56 -11.53 -10.27
C GLY A 126 -11.92 -10.91 -9.04
N GLU A 127 -10.88 -11.53 -8.50
CA GLU A 127 -10.19 -11.03 -7.31
C GLU A 127 -9.29 -9.82 -7.60
N ARG A 128 -9.02 -9.54 -8.87
CA ARG A 128 -8.26 -8.36 -9.26
C ARG A 128 -9.04 -7.07 -9.06
N ARG A 129 -10.36 -7.14 -8.99
CA ARG A 129 -11.22 -5.96 -8.84
C ARG A 129 -11.55 -5.79 -7.36
N LEU A 130 -10.92 -4.80 -6.73
CA LEU A 130 -11.17 -4.49 -5.33
C LEU A 130 -12.25 -3.43 -5.21
N ARG A 131 -13.19 -3.64 -4.31
CA ARG A 131 -14.15 -2.59 -3.95
C ARG A 131 -13.68 -1.92 -2.66
N PHE A 132 -13.41 -0.62 -2.74
CA PHE A 132 -13.00 0.19 -1.60
C PHE A 132 -14.20 0.92 -1.01
N SER A 133 -14.29 0.90 0.30
CA SER A 133 -15.27 1.70 1.05
C SER A 133 -14.61 2.98 1.53
N LYS A 134 -15.24 4.13 1.29
CA LYS A 134 -14.70 5.42 1.77
C LYS A 134 -14.81 5.58 3.27
N ASP A 135 -15.68 4.81 3.92
CA ASP A 135 -15.78 4.81 5.37
C ASP A 135 -14.87 3.77 6.02
N GLY A 136 -14.85 2.55 5.47
CA GLY A 136 -14.21 1.41 6.12
C GLY A 136 -12.75 1.21 5.75
N ASP A 137 -12.30 1.70 4.60
CA ASP A 137 -10.97 1.40 4.08
C ASP A 137 -10.02 2.57 4.12
N VAL A 138 -10.31 3.57 4.95
CA VAL A 138 -9.41 4.70 5.15
C VAL A 138 -8.19 4.26 5.94
N LEU A 139 -7.01 4.70 5.49
CA LEU A 139 -5.77 4.46 6.23
C LEU A 139 -5.64 5.50 7.33
N ASN A 140 -6.16 5.19 8.49
CA ASN A 140 -6.16 6.05 9.67
C ASN A 140 -6.02 5.22 10.94
N ARG A 141 -6.18 5.84 12.12
CA ARG A 141 -6.04 5.14 13.40
C ARG A 141 -7.03 3.99 13.57
N ASP A 142 -8.20 4.08 12.98
CA ASP A 142 -9.21 3.02 13.06
C ASP A 142 -8.79 1.76 12.32
N ALA A 143 -7.80 1.86 11.41
CA ALA A 143 -7.29 0.73 10.65
C ALA A 143 -6.21 -0.06 11.41
N VAL A 144 -5.66 0.47 12.49
CA VAL A 144 -4.46 -0.07 13.14
C VAL A 144 -4.65 -1.53 13.57
N ASP A 145 -5.76 -1.85 14.22
CA ASP A 145 -5.99 -3.22 14.69
C ASP A 145 -6.14 -4.20 13.54
N ARG A 146 -6.82 -3.81 12.47
CA ARG A 146 -6.97 -4.66 11.30
C ARG A 146 -5.64 -4.87 10.58
N LEU A 147 -4.82 -3.83 10.49
CA LEU A 147 -3.48 -3.93 9.90
C LEU A 147 -2.60 -4.86 10.73
N ALA A 148 -2.58 -4.67 12.03
CA ALA A 148 -1.80 -5.51 12.94
C ALA A 148 -2.24 -6.98 12.85
N ALA A 149 -3.53 -7.22 12.73
CA ALA A 149 -4.08 -8.58 12.63
C ALA A 149 -3.58 -9.33 11.40
N LEU A 150 -3.20 -8.64 10.33
CA LEU A 150 -2.65 -9.30 9.14
C LEU A 150 -1.35 -10.04 9.43
N THR A 151 -0.62 -9.63 10.46
CA THR A 151 0.69 -10.19 10.80
C THR A 151 0.60 -11.37 11.77
N VAL A 152 -0.60 -11.74 12.19
CA VAL A 152 -0.82 -12.83 13.14
C VAL A 152 -1.06 -14.14 12.38
N SER A 153 -0.33 -15.20 12.76
CA SER A 153 -0.50 -16.51 12.13
C SER A 153 -1.86 -17.11 12.45
N LYS A 154 -2.47 -17.73 11.48
CA LYS A 154 -3.71 -18.49 11.65
C LYS A 154 -3.39 -19.95 11.93
N THR A 155 -4.13 -20.55 12.87
CA THR A 155 -4.08 -22.00 13.08
C THR A 155 -4.85 -22.72 11.98
N GLY A 156 -4.72 -24.04 11.92
CA GLY A 156 -5.51 -24.87 11.00
C GLY A 156 -7.01 -24.82 11.23
N PHE A 157 -7.44 -24.28 12.37
CA PHE A 157 -8.86 -24.08 12.69
C PHE A 157 -9.34 -22.66 12.42
N GLY A 158 -8.50 -21.84 11.81
CA GLY A 158 -8.86 -20.46 11.50
C GLY A 158 -8.69 -19.47 12.64
N TYR A 159 -8.15 -19.89 13.77
CA TYR A 159 -7.87 -18.99 14.88
C TYR A 159 -6.53 -18.31 14.70
N TYR A 160 -6.42 -17.11 15.24
CA TYR A 160 -5.16 -16.40 15.27
C TYR A 160 -4.39 -16.78 16.53
N VAL A 161 -3.11 -17.05 16.37
CA VAL A 161 -2.20 -17.32 17.47
C VAL A 161 -1.12 -16.25 17.46
N PRO A 162 -1.04 -15.40 18.49
CA PRO A 162 0.01 -14.39 18.55
C PRO A 162 1.38 -15.08 18.59
N PRO A 163 2.40 -14.52 17.94
CA PRO A 163 3.76 -15.00 18.12
C PRO A 163 4.19 -14.85 19.57
N LEU A 164 4.97 -15.80 20.05
CA LEU A 164 5.47 -15.79 21.42
C LEU A 164 6.59 -14.78 21.59
#